data_90b0b6d9d3b676f40872fb27a4c6f1ab
#
_entry.id   90b0b6d9d3b676f40872fb27a4c6f1ab
#
_cell.length_a   1.000
_cell.length_b   1.000
_cell.length_c   1.000
_cell.angle_alpha   90.00
_cell.angle_beta   90.00
_cell.angle_gamma   90.00
#
_symmetry.space_group_name_H-M   'P 1'
#
loop_
_entity.id
_entity.type
_entity.pdbx_description
1 polymer ?
#
loop_
_entity_poly.entity_id
_entity_poly.type
_entity_poly.pdbx_seq_one_letter_code
_entity_poly.pdbx_strand_id
1 'polypeptide(L)'
;MNVGSQGVNQNLLRKILDGVFLAIQIALMLGLANQGYPAFIRSVAATTVAWFAYVWLESRCFFSISNYVRTAVMLTIVFDSFFGYYLGYYVTSTIFDKLLHIFGAYAFSLFAYVLVVQRLSSPLPHILNCILIISLGISLGALYEIAEFLVDSFGNPVLPGQPSLLDTDLDLICDTVGAILAAIHFQYAEFVNRHPYRF
;
A
#
# COMPACT_ATOMS: atom_id res chain seq x y z
N MET A 1 10.95 -22.35 25.55
CA MET A 1 9.85 -22.07 24.59
C MET A 1 10.45 -21.85 23.21
N ASN A 2 9.96 -22.60 22.21
CA ASN A 2 10.59 -22.82 20.90
C ASN A 2 10.61 -21.58 20.02
N VAL A 3 11.70 -20.83 19.96
CA VAL A 3 11.93 -19.68 19.06
C VAL A 3 11.94 -20.13 17.59
N GLY A 4 12.36 -21.35 17.31
CA GLY A 4 12.41 -21.90 15.94
C GLY A 4 11.04 -22.18 15.31
N SER A 5 10.04 -22.58 16.08
CA SER A 5 8.71 -22.91 15.54
C SER A 5 7.88 -21.67 15.18
N GLN A 6 8.11 -20.54 15.86
CA GLN A 6 7.41 -19.29 15.54
C GLN A 6 7.92 -18.65 14.24
N GLY A 7 9.21 -18.72 13.96
CA GLY A 7 9.79 -18.19 12.72
C GLY A 7 9.35 -18.96 11.48
N VAL A 8 9.27 -20.29 11.57
CA VAL A 8 8.79 -21.14 10.46
C VAL A 8 7.32 -20.86 10.14
N ASN A 9 6.49 -20.67 11.16
CA ASN A 9 5.07 -20.36 10.97
C ASN A 9 4.83 -18.99 10.31
N GLN A 10 5.63 -17.97 10.67
CA GLN A 10 5.52 -16.65 10.06
C GLN A 10 5.95 -16.61 8.59
N ASN A 11 7.00 -17.33 8.21
CA ASN A 11 7.42 -17.43 6.82
C ASN A 11 6.42 -18.19 5.95
N LEU A 12 5.78 -19.23 6.50
CA LEU A 12 4.71 -19.94 5.80
C LEU A 12 3.51 -19.01 5.58
N LEU A 13 3.10 -18.26 6.61
CA LEU A 13 1.99 -17.31 6.51
C LEU A 13 2.24 -16.24 5.43
N ARG A 14 3.46 -15.68 5.34
CA ARG A 14 3.83 -14.73 4.29
C ARG A 14 3.63 -15.32 2.90
N LYS A 15 4.13 -16.53 2.67
CA LYS A 15 3.97 -17.21 1.37
C LYS A 15 2.50 -17.48 1.03
N ILE A 16 1.69 -17.83 2.02
CA ILE A 16 0.25 -18.02 1.84
C ILE A 16 -0.41 -16.70 1.46
N LEU A 17 -0.12 -15.61 2.18
CA LEU A 17 -0.65 -14.28 1.87
C LEU A 17 -0.28 -13.83 0.45
N ASP A 18 1.00 -13.96 0.06
CA ASP A 18 1.47 -13.61 -1.28
C ASP A 18 0.80 -14.49 -2.35
N GLY A 19 0.60 -15.78 -2.09
CA GLY A 19 -0.09 -16.70 -3.00
C GLY A 19 -1.57 -16.39 -3.15
N VAL A 20 -2.27 -16.10 -2.06
CA VAL A 20 -3.69 -15.68 -2.08
C VAL A 20 -3.85 -14.36 -2.81
N PHE A 21 -3.00 -13.38 -2.52
CA PHE A 21 -3.00 -12.10 -3.22
C PHE A 21 -2.83 -12.28 -4.73
N LEU A 22 -1.83 -13.07 -5.16
CA LEU A 22 -1.61 -13.36 -6.59
C LEU A 22 -2.83 -14.02 -7.24
N ALA A 23 -3.43 -15.00 -6.57
CA ALA A 23 -4.63 -15.69 -7.07
C ALA A 23 -5.80 -14.70 -7.26
N ILE A 24 -6.02 -13.79 -6.31
CA ILE A 24 -7.05 -12.74 -6.40
C ILE A 24 -6.77 -11.82 -7.59
N GLN A 25 -5.53 -11.33 -7.75
CA GLN A 25 -5.18 -10.43 -8.84
C GLN A 25 -5.32 -11.08 -10.22
N ILE A 26 -4.93 -12.35 -10.36
CA ILE A 26 -5.14 -13.11 -11.60
C ILE A 26 -6.64 -13.26 -11.90
N ALA A 27 -7.46 -13.61 -10.90
CA ALA A 27 -8.91 -13.74 -11.07
C ALA A 27 -9.53 -12.40 -11.50
N LEU A 28 -9.08 -11.27 -10.93
CA LEU A 28 -9.54 -9.93 -11.32
C LEU A 28 -9.12 -9.57 -12.74
N MET A 29 -7.89 -9.85 -13.14
CA MET A 29 -7.44 -9.63 -14.53
C MET A 29 -8.25 -10.44 -15.52
N LEU A 30 -8.56 -11.71 -15.22
CA LEU A 30 -9.43 -12.55 -16.05
C LEU A 30 -10.86 -12.01 -16.11
N GLY A 31 -11.40 -11.56 -14.99
CA GLY A 31 -12.72 -10.93 -14.92
C GLY A 31 -12.79 -9.65 -15.76
N LEU A 32 -11.79 -8.77 -15.66
CA LEU A 32 -11.68 -7.54 -16.45
C LEU A 32 -11.50 -7.84 -17.96
N ALA A 33 -10.79 -8.90 -18.30
CA ALA A 33 -10.67 -9.37 -19.69
C ALA A 33 -12.03 -9.76 -20.26
N ASN A 34 -12.84 -10.49 -19.49
CA ASN A 34 -14.19 -10.87 -19.88
C ASN A 34 -15.13 -9.65 -20.00
N GLN A 35 -14.90 -8.58 -19.25
CA GLN A 35 -15.64 -7.32 -19.35
C GLN A 35 -15.17 -6.43 -20.51
N GLY A 36 -14.02 -6.74 -21.14
CA GLY A 36 -13.46 -5.97 -22.24
C GLY A 36 -12.71 -4.70 -21.82
N TYR A 37 -12.13 -4.67 -20.61
CA TYR A 37 -11.37 -3.52 -20.06
C TYR A 37 -9.85 -3.73 -20.02
N PRO A 38 -9.14 -3.78 -21.18
CA PRO A 38 -7.70 -4.05 -21.23
C PRO A 38 -6.85 -2.97 -20.53
N ALA A 39 -7.35 -1.75 -20.44
CA ALA A 39 -6.64 -0.67 -19.75
C ALA A 39 -6.52 -0.97 -18.24
N PHE A 40 -7.59 -1.41 -17.61
CA PHE A 40 -7.61 -1.74 -16.18
C PHE A 40 -6.77 -2.99 -15.86
N ILE A 41 -6.69 -3.95 -16.79
CA ILE A 41 -5.78 -5.09 -16.65
C ILE A 41 -4.33 -4.62 -16.52
N ARG A 42 -3.92 -3.60 -17.28
CA ARG A 42 -2.56 -3.05 -17.19
C ARG A 42 -2.29 -2.42 -15.83
N SER A 43 -3.25 -1.70 -15.25
CA SER A 43 -3.13 -1.10 -13.91
C SER A 43 -3.01 -2.19 -12.84
N VAL A 44 -3.88 -3.20 -12.87
CA VAL A 44 -3.84 -4.34 -11.93
C VAL A 44 -2.54 -5.14 -12.09
N ALA A 45 -2.05 -5.34 -13.31
CA ALA A 45 -0.79 -6.02 -13.55
C ALA A 45 0.41 -5.20 -13.03
N ALA A 46 0.41 -3.88 -13.24
CA ALA A 46 1.49 -3.00 -12.79
C ALA A 46 1.61 -3.01 -11.24
N THR A 47 0.51 -2.87 -10.52
CA THR A 47 0.51 -2.93 -9.05
C THR A 47 0.89 -4.32 -8.52
N THR A 48 0.46 -5.38 -9.20
CA THR A 48 0.85 -6.76 -8.88
C THR A 48 2.36 -6.97 -9.08
N VAL A 49 2.91 -6.51 -10.21
CA VAL A 49 4.35 -6.58 -10.49
C VAL A 49 5.15 -5.76 -9.47
N ALA A 50 4.71 -4.56 -9.12
CA ALA A 50 5.34 -3.73 -8.10
C ALA A 50 5.39 -4.44 -6.75
N TRP A 51 4.30 -5.10 -6.34
CA TRP A 51 4.29 -5.90 -5.11
C TRP A 51 5.29 -7.06 -5.16
N PHE A 52 5.34 -7.84 -6.24
CA PHE A 52 6.28 -8.95 -6.35
C PHE A 52 7.73 -8.50 -6.55
N ALA A 53 7.97 -7.32 -7.11
CA ALA A 53 9.29 -6.70 -7.10
C ALA A 53 9.75 -6.39 -5.66
N TYR A 54 8.83 -5.86 -4.82
CA TYR A 54 9.10 -5.70 -3.39
C TYR A 54 9.39 -7.06 -2.70
N VAL A 55 8.58 -8.10 -2.92
CA VAL A 55 8.80 -9.45 -2.34
C VAL A 55 10.17 -10.02 -2.77
N TRP A 56 10.55 -9.79 -4.02
CA TRP A 56 11.88 -10.18 -4.51
C TRP A 56 13.00 -9.40 -3.81
N LEU A 57 12.86 -8.07 -3.64
CA LEU A 57 13.81 -7.25 -2.90
C LEU A 57 13.89 -7.68 -1.43
N GLU A 58 12.76 -7.95 -0.77
CA GLU A 58 12.71 -8.47 0.60
C GLU A 58 13.50 -9.78 0.74
N SER A 59 13.44 -10.65 -0.29
CA SER A 59 14.19 -11.91 -0.31
C SER A 59 15.70 -11.73 -0.50
N ARG A 60 16.13 -10.61 -1.06
CA ARG A 60 17.55 -10.29 -1.35
C ARG A 60 18.19 -9.34 -0.35
N CYS A 61 17.39 -8.50 0.27
CA CYS A 61 17.83 -7.51 1.24
C CYS A 61 17.46 -7.95 2.65
N PHE A 62 18.27 -7.54 3.65
CA PHE A 62 18.01 -7.84 5.06
C PHE A 62 16.96 -6.89 5.65
N PHE A 63 15.79 -6.83 5.05
CA PHE A 63 14.62 -6.13 5.60
C PHE A 63 13.36 -6.98 5.47
N SER A 64 12.41 -6.76 6.36
CA SER A 64 11.12 -7.43 6.28
C SER A 64 10.04 -6.60 6.95
N ILE A 65 8.81 -6.71 6.45
CA ILE A 65 7.65 -6.08 7.09
C ILE A 65 6.87 -7.10 7.90
N SER A 66 6.11 -6.62 8.89
CA SER A 66 5.18 -7.48 9.65
C SER A 66 4.05 -7.97 8.74
N ASN A 67 3.45 -9.11 9.11
CA ASN A 67 2.28 -9.63 8.36
C ASN A 67 1.10 -8.65 8.39
N TYR A 68 0.99 -7.82 9.43
CA TYR A 68 -0.03 -6.77 9.50
C TYR A 68 0.17 -5.72 8.40
N VAL A 69 1.36 -5.12 8.30
CA VAL A 69 1.68 -4.12 7.27
C VAL A 69 1.57 -4.72 5.88
N ARG A 70 2.05 -5.97 5.70
CA ARG A 70 1.92 -6.73 4.46
C ARG A 70 0.45 -6.85 4.03
N THR A 71 -0.41 -7.30 4.94
CA THR A 71 -1.84 -7.46 4.66
C THR A 71 -2.52 -6.13 4.38
N ALA A 72 -2.19 -5.06 5.12
CA ALA A 72 -2.77 -3.74 4.88
C ALA A 72 -2.45 -3.21 3.48
N VAL A 73 -1.19 -3.31 3.03
CA VAL A 73 -0.79 -2.91 1.67
C VAL A 73 -1.46 -3.78 0.61
N MET A 74 -1.49 -5.10 0.80
CA MET A 74 -2.19 -6.00 -0.13
C MET A 74 -3.68 -5.68 -0.23
N LEU A 75 -4.35 -5.39 0.89
CA LEU A 75 -5.76 -5.01 0.89
C LEU A 75 -5.99 -3.68 0.16
N THR A 76 -5.10 -2.70 0.29
CA THR A 76 -5.18 -1.46 -0.51
C THR A 76 -5.17 -1.78 -2.00
N ILE A 77 -4.23 -2.60 -2.46
CA ILE A 77 -4.11 -2.98 -3.88
C ILE A 77 -5.33 -3.80 -4.33
N VAL A 78 -5.83 -4.71 -3.49
CA VAL A 78 -7.03 -5.50 -3.81
C VAL A 78 -8.28 -4.62 -3.86
N PHE A 79 -8.42 -3.66 -2.96
CA PHE A 79 -9.57 -2.74 -2.95
C PHE A 79 -9.56 -1.83 -4.19
N ASP A 80 -8.41 -1.30 -4.58
CA ASP A 80 -8.24 -0.59 -5.84
C ASP A 80 -8.68 -1.46 -7.03
N SER A 81 -8.14 -2.67 -7.14
CA SER A 81 -8.40 -3.56 -8.27
C SER A 81 -9.83 -4.09 -8.30
N PHE A 82 -10.39 -4.48 -7.16
CA PHE A 82 -11.71 -5.10 -7.07
C PHE A 82 -12.83 -4.07 -7.05
N PHE A 83 -12.82 -3.16 -6.07
CA PHE A 83 -13.89 -2.16 -5.97
C PHE A 83 -13.72 -1.06 -7.02
N GLY A 84 -12.50 -0.55 -7.18
CA GLY A 84 -12.19 0.53 -8.10
C GLY A 84 -12.45 0.13 -9.56
N TYR A 85 -11.68 -0.81 -10.07
CA TYR A 85 -11.74 -1.19 -11.48
C TYR A 85 -12.80 -2.24 -11.80
N TYR A 86 -12.86 -3.36 -11.05
CA TYR A 86 -13.74 -4.48 -11.41
C TYR A 86 -15.22 -4.17 -11.16
N LEU A 87 -15.56 -3.56 -10.02
CA LEU A 87 -16.92 -3.12 -9.71
C LEU A 87 -17.23 -1.70 -10.22
N GLY A 88 -16.23 -0.96 -10.70
CA GLY A 88 -16.42 0.37 -11.28
C GLY A 88 -16.73 1.49 -10.28
N TYR A 89 -16.29 1.36 -9.01
CA TYR A 89 -16.56 2.36 -7.98
C TYR A 89 -15.86 3.69 -8.21
N TYR A 90 -14.80 3.75 -9.00
CA TYR A 90 -14.23 5.02 -9.45
C TYR A 90 -15.19 5.88 -10.29
N VAL A 91 -16.20 5.23 -10.91
CA VAL A 91 -17.23 5.93 -11.71
C VAL A 91 -18.52 6.12 -10.94
N THR A 92 -18.88 5.16 -10.09
CA THR A 92 -20.22 5.09 -9.47
C THR A 92 -20.28 5.60 -8.04
N SER A 93 -19.13 5.80 -7.37
CA SER A 93 -19.06 6.23 -5.98
C SER A 93 -18.22 7.50 -5.83
N THR A 94 -18.80 8.55 -5.28
CA THR A 94 -18.11 9.82 -5.03
C THR A 94 -17.16 9.80 -3.81
N ILE A 95 -17.25 8.75 -2.99
CA ILE A 95 -16.47 8.65 -1.73
C ILE A 95 -15.46 7.51 -1.73
N PHE A 96 -15.58 6.55 -2.68
CA PHE A 96 -14.74 5.35 -2.68
C PHE A 96 -13.25 5.70 -2.78
N ASP A 97 -12.91 6.53 -3.73
CA ASP A 97 -11.56 6.99 -3.99
C ASP A 97 -10.94 7.65 -2.73
N LYS A 98 -11.66 8.56 -2.10
CA LYS A 98 -11.23 9.26 -0.88
C LYS A 98 -10.99 8.30 0.29
N LEU A 99 -11.85 7.28 0.45
CA LEU A 99 -11.65 6.23 1.45
C LEU A 99 -10.42 5.38 1.13
N LEU A 100 -10.18 5.11 -0.15
CA LEU A 100 -9.02 4.36 -0.60
C LEU A 100 -7.72 5.14 -0.36
N HIS A 101 -7.71 6.47 -0.58
CA HIS A 101 -6.60 7.36 -0.23
C HIS A 101 -6.30 7.33 1.27
N ILE A 102 -7.32 7.46 2.15
CA ILE A 102 -7.11 7.37 3.61
C ILE A 102 -6.50 6.01 3.98
N PHE A 103 -7.07 4.91 3.49
CA PHE A 103 -6.59 3.58 3.85
C PHE A 103 -5.23 3.27 3.21
N GLY A 104 -5.01 3.69 1.97
CA GLY A 104 -3.76 3.55 1.25
C GLY A 104 -2.62 4.32 1.92
N ALA A 105 -2.83 5.59 2.21
CA ALA A 105 -1.83 6.40 2.91
C ALA A 105 -1.51 5.84 4.30
N TYR A 106 -2.51 5.36 5.04
CA TYR A 106 -2.28 4.65 6.29
C TYR A 106 -1.36 3.42 6.10
N ALA A 107 -1.67 2.55 5.14
CA ALA A 107 -0.93 1.31 4.92
C ALA A 107 0.49 1.57 4.40
N PHE A 108 0.63 2.48 3.43
CA PHE A 108 1.92 2.81 2.83
C PHE A 108 2.81 3.67 3.72
N SER A 109 2.24 4.51 4.62
CA SER A 109 3.02 5.20 5.66
C SER A 109 3.72 4.21 6.58
N LEU A 110 2.99 3.21 7.08
CA LEU A 110 3.56 2.15 7.92
C LEU A 110 4.58 1.30 7.16
N PHE A 111 4.30 0.99 5.91
CA PHE A 111 5.20 0.24 5.04
C PHE A 111 6.53 0.98 4.85
N ALA A 112 6.48 2.22 4.41
CA ALA A 112 7.68 3.03 4.19
C ALA A 112 8.45 3.27 5.51
N TYR A 113 7.74 3.57 6.59
CA TYR A 113 8.33 3.74 7.91
C TYR A 113 9.14 2.51 8.33
N VAL A 114 8.56 1.30 8.24
CA VAL A 114 9.24 0.07 8.62
C VAL A 114 10.51 -0.16 7.77
N LEU A 115 10.46 0.14 6.47
CA LEU A 115 11.63 0.01 5.60
C LEU A 115 12.75 0.99 5.97
N VAL A 116 12.40 2.24 6.33
CA VAL A 116 13.38 3.27 6.71
C VAL A 116 14.02 2.95 8.06
N VAL A 117 13.22 2.66 9.10
CA VAL A 117 13.76 2.50 10.45
C VAL A 117 14.65 1.27 10.61
N GLN A 118 14.45 0.24 9.79
CA GLN A 118 15.34 -0.94 9.76
C GLN A 118 16.78 -0.60 9.30
N ARG A 119 17.01 0.58 8.73
CA ARG A 119 18.34 1.06 8.32
C ARG A 119 19.00 1.96 9.37
N LEU A 120 18.28 2.30 10.43
CA LEU A 120 18.81 3.13 11.49
C LEU A 120 19.58 2.28 12.52
N SER A 121 20.70 2.79 13.00
CA SER A 121 21.54 2.13 14.00
C SER A 121 21.00 2.23 15.42
N SER A 122 20.05 3.12 15.67
CA SER A 122 19.43 3.35 16.97
C SER A 122 17.94 3.70 16.87
N PRO A 123 17.13 3.36 17.89
CA PRO A 123 15.72 3.72 17.92
C PRO A 123 15.53 5.24 17.95
N LEU A 124 14.50 5.70 17.22
CA LEU A 124 14.09 7.10 17.26
C LEU A 124 13.20 7.35 18.47
N PRO A 125 13.25 8.56 19.05
CA PRO A 125 12.24 9.03 20.01
C PRO A 125 10.82 8.94 19.44
N HIS A 126 9.82 8.70 20.28
CA HIS A 126 8.42 8.53 19.85
C HIS A 126 7.91 9.67 18.96
N ILE A 127 8.21 10.90 19.30
CA ILE A 127 7.80 12.07 18.52
C ILE A 127 8.39 12.07 17.11
N LEU A 128 9.66 11.65 16.97
CA LEU A 128 10.32 11.55 15.66
C LEU A 128 9.75 10.41 14.82
N ASN A 129 9.37 9.30 15.44
CA ASN A 129 8.67 8.22 14.75
C ASN A 129 7.34 8.73 14.15
N CYS A 130 6.54 9.48 14.92
CA CYS A 130 5.28 10.03 14.43
C CYS A 130 5.50 11.02 13.30
N ILE A 131 6.46 11.94 13.44
CA ILE A 131 6.81 12.90 12.40
C ILE A 131 7.25 12.15 11.13
N LEU A 132 8.08 11.14 11.26
CA LEU A 132 8.57 10.35 10.12
C LEU A 132 7.42 9.61 9.41
N ILE A 133 6.52 8.95 10.16
CA ILE A 133 5.36 8.25 9.58
C ILE A 133 4.48 9.23 8.81
N ILE A 134 4.14 10.37 9.41
CA ILE A 134 3.28 11.39 8.78
C ILE A 134 3.97 11.95 7.53
N SER A 135 5.25 12.32 7.62
CA SER A 135 6.00 12.88 6.49
C SER A 135 6.12 11.90 5.34
N LEU A 136 6.39 10.61 5.63
CA LEU A 136 6.45 9.57 4.60
C LEU A 136 5.09 9.37 3.93
N GLY A 137 4.00 9.35 4.70
CA GLY A 137 2.65 9.19 4.14
C GLY A 137 2.26 10.35 3.22
N ILE A 138 2.43 11.59 3.68
CA ILE A 138 2.16 12.79 2.85
C ILE A 138 3.04 12.78 1.60
N SER A 139 4.33 12.43 1.73
CA SER A 139 5.25 12.39 0.58
C SER A 139 4.84 11.33 -0.44
N LEU A 140 4.40 10.15 0.02
CA LEU A 140 3.93 9.08 -0.87
C LEU A 140 2.62 9.45 -1.54
N GLY A 141 1.68 10.07 -0.81
CA GLY A 141 0.45 10.61 -1.39
C GLY A 141 0.74 11.64 -2.47
N ALA A 142 1.58 12.64 -2.19
CA ALA A 142 1.97 13.63 -3.19
C ALA A 142 2.67 13.02 -4.41
N LEU A 143 3.51 11.99 -4.23
CA LEU A 143 4.13 11.26 -5.34
C LEU A 143 3.10 10.46 -6.14
N TYR A 144 2.06 9.94 -5.50
CA TYR A 144 0.98 9.24 -6.16
C TYR A 144 0.17 10.21 -7.02
N GLU A 145 -0.21 11.38 -6.50
CA GLU A 145 -0.87 12.44 -7.26
C GLU A 145 -0.04 12.91 -8.47
N ILE A 146 1.29 13.06 -8.30
CA ILE A 146 2.19 13.37 -9.42
C ILE A 146 2.17 12.24 -10.46
N ALA A 147 2.14 10.98 -10.03
CA ALA A 147 2.09 9.85 -10.94
C ALA A 147 0.76 9.82 -11.73
N GLU A 148 -0.38 10.11 -11.09
CA GLU A 148 -1.67 10.24 -11.75
C GLU A 148 -1.66 11.38 -12.77
N PHE A 149 -1.14 12.56 -12.39
CA PHE A 149 -0.96 13.67 -13.34
C PHE A 149 -0.15 13.28 -14.57
N LEU A 150 0.95 12.55 -14.40
CA LEU A 150 1.78 12.10 -15.50
C LEU A 150 1.05 11.07 -16.37
N VAL A 151 0.32 10.14 -15.77
CA VAL A 151 -0.49 9.15 -16.51
C VAL A 151 -1.59 9.86 -17.29
N ASP A 152 -2.29 10.80 -16.70
CA ASP A 152 -3.35 11.57 -17.36
C ASP A 152 -2.79 12.43 -18.51
N SER A 153 -1.64 13.07 -18.29
CA SER A 153 -1.03 13.96 -19.27
C SER A 153 -0.43 13.22 -20.49
N PHE A 154 0.14 12.05 -20.29
CA PHE A 154 0.91 11.34 -21.31
C PHE A 154 0.33 9.96 -21.68
N GLY A 155 -0.47 9.36 -20.81
CA GLY A 155 -0.98 8.00 -20.97
C GLY A 155 -2.33 7.92 -21.66
N ASN A 156 -3.07 9.03 -21.73
CA ASN A 156 -4.45 9.09 -22.27
C ASN A 156 -5.35 7.98 -21.70
N PRO A 157 -5.51 7.89 -20.36
CA PRO A 157 -6.22 6.80 -19.71
C PRO A 157 -7.73 6.85 -20.01
N VAL A 158 -8.40 5.71 -19.89
CA VAL A 158 -9.87 5.62 -20.06
C VAL A 158 -10.60 6.37 -18.93
N LEU A 159 -10.04 6.32 -17.73
CA LEU A 159 -10.49 7.10 -16.58
C LEU A 159 -9.32 7.97 -16.12
N PRO A 160 -9.46 9.30 -16.15
CA PRO A 160 -8.49 10.19 -15.54
C PRO A 160 -8.38 9.94 -14.04
N GLY A 161 -7.15 9.88 -13.52
CA GLY A 161 -6.87 9.84 -12.07
C GLY A 161 -7.20 11.17 -11.42
N GLN A 162 -6.93 12.28 -12.13
CA GLN A 162 -7.15 13.65 -11.66
C GLN A 162 -8.22 14.38 -12.49
N PRO A 163 -9.52 14.10 -12.29
CA PRO A 163 -10.58 14.75 -13.05
C PRO A 163 -10.71 16.26 -12.77
N SER A 164 -10.20 16.75 -11.63
CA SER A 164 -10.23 18.16 -11.26
C SER A 164 -9.20 18.49 -10.17
N LEU A 165 -8.81 19.76 -10.06
CA LEU A 165 -7.96 20.25 -8.95
C LEU A 165 -8.58 19.98 -7.58
N LEU A 166 -9.91 20.11 -7.45
CA LEU A 166 -10.61 19.81 -6.20
C LEU A 166 -10.46 18.31 -5.80
N ASP A 167 -10.43 17.43 -6.77
CA ASP A 167 -10.22 16.01 -6.54
C ASP A 167 -8.84 15.75 -5.95
N THR A 168 -7.79 16.23 -6.63
CA THR A 168 -6.39 16.18 -6.15
C THR A 168 -6.22 16.78 -4.75
N ASP A 169 -6.83 17.95 -4.48
CA ASP A 169 -6.75 18.58 -3.16
C ASP A 169 -7.41 17.72 -2.07
N LEU A 170 -8.55 17.10 -2.36
CA LEU A 170 -9.24 16.21 -1.43
C LEU A 170 -8.44 14.91 -1.20
N ASP A 171 -7.76 14.39 -2.22
CA ASP A 171 -6.92 13.20 -2.10
C ASP A 171 -5.70 13.47 -1.23
N LEU A 172 -5.03 14.59 -1.40
CA LEU A 172 -3.94 15.03 -0.53
C LEU A 172 -4.39 15.23 0.94
N ILE A 173 -5.61 15.73 1.16
CA ILE A 173 -6.19 15.82 2.50
C ILE A 173 -6.45 14.41 3.07
N CYS A 174 -7.02 13.50 2.27
CA CYS A 174 -7.28 12.12 2.66
C CYS A 174 -5.99 11.36 2.99
N ASP A 175 -4.94 11.55 2.18
CA ASP A 175 -3.61 10.99 2.44
C ASP A 175 -3.02 11.51 3.75
N THR A 176 -3.16 12.80 4.01
CA THR A 176 -2.73 13.40 5.29
C THR A 176 -3.47 12.77 6.48
N VAL A 177 -4.78 12.58 6.37
CA VAL A 177 -5.60 11.91 7.40
C VAL A 177 -5.13 10.47 7.60
N GLY A 178 -4.92 9.71 6.52
CA GLY A 178 -4.41 8.34 6.58
C GLY A 178 -3.05 8.24 7.27
N ALA A 179 -2.13 9.15 6.94
CA ALA A 179 -0.80 9.21 7.55
C ALA A 179 -0.86 9.55 9.06
N ILE A 180 -1.76 10.45 9.46
CA ILE A 180 -1.99 10.76 10.88
C ILE A 180 -2.56 9.56 11.63
N LEU A 181 -3.53 8.84 11.03
CA LEU A 181 -4.09 7.62 11.60
C LEU A 181 -3.02 6.54 11.78
N ALA A 182 -2.10 6.39 10.82
CA ALA A 182 -0.96 5.49 10.91
C ALA A 182 -0.05 5.86 12.10
N ALA A 183 0.25 7.13 12.29
CA ALA A 183 1.08 7.61 13.40
C ALA A 183 0.40 7.42 14.76
N ILE A 184 -0.92 7.66 14.86
CA ILE A 184 -1.69 7.39 16.07
C ILE A 184 -1.69 5.89 16.39
N HIS A 185 -2.00 5.05 15.38
CA HIS A 185 -2.01 3.60 15.56
C HIS A 185 -0.62 3.07 15.98
N PHE A 186 0.45 3.60 15.40
CA PHE A 186 1.81 3.23 15.78
C PHE A 186 2.08 3.41 17.28
N GLN A 187 1.52 4.43 17.94
CA GLN A 187 1.75 4.67 19.35
C GLN A 187 1.11 3.62 20.27
N TYR A 188 0.00 3.01 19.82
CA TYR A 188 -0.77 2.05 20.63
C TYR A 188 -0.51 0.60 20.25
N ALA A 189 0.11 0.35 19.09
CA ALA A 189 0.27 -0.99 18.56
C ALA A 189 1.70 -1.52 18.72
N GLU A 190 1.91 -2.41 19.67
CA GLU A 190 3.19 -3.10 19.88
C GLU A 190 3.67 -3.89 18.63
N PHE A 191 2.79 -4.31 17.74
CA PHE A 191 3.15 -5.15 16.59
C PHE A 191 3.94 -4.42 15.51
N VAL A 192 3.82 -3.10 15.41
CA VAL A 192 4.65 -2.28 14.52
C VAL A 192 6.03 -2.07 15.14
N ASN A 193 6.10 -2.08 16.48
CA ASN A 193 7.32 -1.89 17.27
C ASN A 193 8.12 -3.18 17.52
N ARG A 194 7.55 -4.36 17.23
CA ARG A 194 8.27 -5.62 17.42
C ARG A 194 9.27 -5.81 16.29
N HIS A 195 10.50 -5.39 16.51
CA HIS A 195 11.72 -5.70 15.76
C HIS A 195 12.16 -4.82 14.58
N PRO A 196 12.29 -3.49 14.69
CA PRO A 196 13.18 -2.81 13.75
C PRO A 196 14.67 -3.00 14.04
N TYR A 197 15.06 -3.53 15.24
CA TYR A 197 16.47 -3.51 15.72
C TYR A 197 17.07 -4.88 16.05
N ARG A 198 16.56 -5.99 15.54
CA ARG A 198 17.24 -7.28 15.64
C ARG A 198 18.08 -7.51 14.39
N PHE A 199 19.34 -7.13 14.50
CA PHE A 199 20.45 -7.68 13.74
C PHE A 199 21.03 -8.87 14.48
#